data_b536b9520c193a7abac912baad81520b
#
_entry.id   b536b9520c193a7abac912baad81520b
#
_cell.length_a   1.000
_cell.length_b   1.000
_cell.length_c   1.000
_cell.angle_alpha   90.00
_cell.angle_beta   90.00
_cell.angle_gamma   90.00
#
_symmetry.space_group_name_H-M   'P 1'
#
loop_
_entity.id
_entity.type
_entity.pdbx_description
1 polymer ?
#
loop_
_entity_poly.entity_id
_entity_poly.type
_entity_poly.pdbx_seq_one_letter_code
_entity_poly.pdbx_strand_id
1 'polypeptide(L)'
;MSLTDVFTRAEDTAGARTRAARSAVTSATAVSALVLLIAIAWALFPGLFTHFDPNDGGDTPALLAPSLEHWFGTDQTGRDAFTRVVYGASQSLLAALVAVGVGLLIGTAIGLIAGTRRGLVDDVLMRSIDVLLSIPAILLSLSIVVVLGFGTINAAIAVGVTAIAQFARLARSQAVQIGTSDYVAAAYGSGGTFFSVLVRHILPNSISPVLSLAVLQIGSAILQISTLGFLGYGTPPPTPEWGLIIAEGRNFVATAWWLTVLPGLVVMAIVLATHQIGNTLRKVTS
;
A
#
# COMPACT_ATOMS: atom_id res chain seq x y z
N MET A 1 0.47 -11.56 -54.18
CA MET A 1 0.69 -10.93 -52.85
C MET A 1 2.19 -10.98 -52.61
N SER A 2 2.83 -9.82 -52.67
CA SER A 2 4.29 -9.75 -52.58
C SER A 2 4.74 -9.93 -51.11
N LEU A 3 5.95 -10.47 -50.91
CA LEU A 3 6.53 -10.60 -49.57
C LEU A 3 6.61 -9.25 -48.85
N THR A 4 6.76 -8.17 -49.57
CA THR A 4 6.73 -6.78 -49.07
C THR A 4 5.36 -6.41 -48.44
N ASP A 5 4.23 -6.87 -49.03
CA ASP A 5 2.88 -6.60 -48.47
C ASP A 5 2.63 -7.32 -47.17
N VAL A 6 3.28 -8.47 -46.95
CA VAL A 6 3.18 -9.23 -45.70
C VAL A 6 3.97 -8.55 -44.58
N PHE A 7 5.17 -8.04 -44.87
CA PHE A 7 6.02 -7.35 -43.91
C PHE A 7 5.43 -5.99 -43.50
N THR A 8 4.93 -5.19 -44.42
CA THR A 8 4.30 -3.90 -44.12
C THR A 8 3.02 -4.08 -43.29
N ARG A 9 2.20 -5.10 -43.56
CA ARG A 9 1.04 -5.42 -42.73
C ARG A 9 1.41 -5.90 -41.31
N ALA A 10 2.51 -6.63 -41.15
CA ALA A 10 3.00 -7.06 -39.83
C ALA A 10 3.50 -5.87 -38.99
N GLU A 11 4.20 -4.92 -39.61
CA GLU A 11 4.69 -3.71 -38.96
C GLU A 11 3.55 -2.77 -38.57
N ASP A 12 2.54 -2.58 -39.42
CA ASP A 12 1.34 -1.77 -39.11
C ASP A 12 0.51 -2.38 -37.96
N THR A 13 0.36 -3.70 -37.94
CA THR A 13 -0.36 -4.38 -36.83
C THR A 13 0.42 -4.35 -35.54
N ALA A 14 1.75 -4.42 -35.57
CA ALA A 14 2.60 -4.27 -34.40
C ALA A 14 2.57 -2.81 -33.86
N GLY A 15 2.63 -1.83 -34.75
CA GLY A 15 2.52 -0.41 -34.39
C GLY A 15 1.14 -0.03 -33.80
N ALA A 16 0.06 -0.59 -34.36
CA ALA A 16 -1.29 -0.40 -33.82
C ALA A 16 -1.46 -1.03 -32.43
N ARG A 17 -0.93 -2.25 -32.22
CA ARG A 17 -0.95 -2.93 -30.92
C ARG A 17 -0.16 -2.18 -29.86
N THR A 18 1.01 -1.64 -30.19
CA THR A 18 1.82 -0.86 -29.25
C THR A 18 1.18 0.48 -28.87
N ARG A 19 0.53 1.17 -29.83
CA ARG A 19 -0.24 2.40 -29.56
C ARG A 19 -1.46 2.13 -28.70
N ALA A 20 -2.23 1.07 -28.98
CA ALA A 20 -3.38 0.66 -28.19
C ALA A 20 -2.98 0.27 -26.75
N ALA A 21 -1.87 -0.47 -26.59
CA ALA A 21 -1.35 -0.83 -25.28
C ALA A 21 -0.89 0.41 -24.48
N ARG A 22 -0.22 1.37 -25.13
CA ARG A 22 0.19 2.64 -24.48
C ARG A 22 -1.03 3.47 -24.08
N SER A 23 -2.03 3.59 -24.91
CA SER A 23 -3.26 4.35 -24.57
C SER A 23 -4.05 3.68 -23.44
N ALA A 24 -4.15 2.36 -23.43
CA ALA A 24 -4.79 1.59 -22.34
C ALA A 24 -4.04 1.74 -21.00
N VAL A 25 -2.72 1.72 -21.00
CA VAL A 25 -1.92 1.99 -19.80
C VAL A 25 -2.14 3.42 -19.30
N THR A 26 -2.21 4.39 -20.18
CA THR A 26 -2.44 5.81 -19.82
C THR A 26 -3.84 6.00 -19.22
N SER A 27 -4.89 5.41 -19.82
CA SER A 27 -6.27 5.51 -19.28
C SER A 27 -6.43 4.79 -17.94
N ALA A 28 -5.85 3.59 -17.77
CA ALA A 28 -5.87 2.88 -16.51
C ALA A 28 -5.15 3.67 -15.39
N THR A 29 -4.02 4.31 -15.71
CA THR A 29 -3.30 5.15 -14.75
C THR A 29 -4.11 6.40 -14.38
N ALA A 30 -4.80 7.04 -15.33
CA ALA A 30 -5.66 8.19 -15.06
C ALA A 30 -6.84 7.82 -14.14
N VAL A 31 -7.51 6.69 -14.39
CA VAL A 31 -8.58 6.17 -13.52
C VAL A 31 -8.04 5.87 -12.12
N SER A 32 -6.90 5.21 -12.03
CA SER A 32 -6.26 4.91 -10.75
C SER A 32 -5.89 6.17 -9.97
N ALA A 33 -5.37 7.20 -10.65
CA ALA A 33 -5.08 8.49 -10.03
C ALA A 33 -6.36 9.16 -9.51
N LEU A 34 -7.46 9.12 -10.26
CA LEU A 34 -8.74 9.66 -9.82
C LEU A 34 -9.27 8.93 -8.58
N VAL A 35 -9.22 7.59 -8.56
CA VAL A 35 -9.65 6.79 -7.39
C VAL A 35 -8.85 7.17 -6.15
N LEU A 36 -7.53 7.31 -6.28
CA LEU A 36 -6.68 7.71 -5.13
C LEU A 36 -6.93 9.16 -4.70
N LEU A 37 -7.16 10.07 -5.63
CA LEU A 37 -7.53 11.45 -5.32
C LEU A 37 -8.85 11.52 -4.54
N ILE A 38 -9.86 10.73 -4.93
CA ILE A 38 -11.12 10.62 -4.20
C ILE A 38 -10.88 10.06 -2.78
N ALA A 39 -10.10 8.99 -2.64
CA ALA A 39 -9.80 8.41 -1.33
C ALA A 39 -9.04 9.38 -0.41
N ILE A 40 -8.10 10.17 -0.96
CA ILE A 40 -7.39 11.23 -0.23
C ILE A 40 -8.35 12.36 0.13
N ALA A 41 -9.25 12.77 -0.77
CA ALA A 41 -10.26 13.78 -0.49
C ALA A 41 -11.22 13.33 0.62
N TRP A 42 -11.65 12.07 0.64
CA TRP A 42 -12.42 11.48 1.74
C TRP A 42 -11.68 11.54 3.08
N ALA A 43 -10.39 11.21 3.07
CA ALA A 43 -9.57 11.23 4.28
C ALA A 43 -9.36 12.64 4.85
N LEU A 44 -9.24 13.67 3.99
CA LEU A 44 -8.94 15.05 4.39
C LEU A 44 -10.20 15.88 4.62
N PHE A 45 -11.25 15.66 3.84
CA PHE A 45 -12.45 16.49 3.82
C PHE A 45 -13.74 15.63 3.82
N PRO A 46 -13.94 14.73 4.78
CA PRO A 46 -15.08 13.81 4.76
C PRO A 46 -16.44 14.53 4.75
N GLY A 47 -16.57 15.63 5.46
CA GLY A 47 -17.80 16.43 5.53
C GLY A 47 -18.24 17.09 4.20
N LEU A 48 -17.41 17.08 3.14
CA LEU A 48 -17.83 17.49 1.81
C LEU A 48 -18.63 16.42 1.06
N PHE A 49 -18.53 15.17 1.47
CA PHE A 49 -19.11 14.02 0.78
C PHE A 49 -20.35 13.44 1.47
N THR A 50 -20.53 13.77 2.74
CA THR A 50 -21.66 13.28 3.54
C THR A 50 -22.02 14.25 4.66
N HIS A 51 -23.29 14.23 5.05
CA HIS A 51 -23.84 15.10 6.10
C HIS A 51 -24.20 14.32 7.37
N PHE A 52 -24.14 12.99 7.32
CA PHE A 52 -24.50 12.13 8.44
C PHE A 52 -23.33 12.00 9.44
N ASP A 53 -23.65 11.69 10.70
CA ASP A 53 -22.64 11.32 11.70
C ASP A 53 -22.18 9.86 11.47
N PRO A 54 -20.89 9.58 11.37
CA PRO A 54 -20.40 8.23 11.16
C PRO A 54 -20.60 7.30 12.37
N ASN A 55 -20.84 7.84 13.55
CA ASN A 55 -20.93 7.10 14.83
C ASN A 55 -22.35 7.02 15.39
N ASP A 56 -23.25 7.87 14.93
CA ASP A 56 -24.64 7.91 15.40
C ASP A 56 -25.61 7.70 14.22
N GLY A 57 -26.51 6.75 14.38
CA GLY A 57 -27.60 6.47 13.41
C GLY A 57 -28.87 7.27 13.70
N GLY A 58 -28.96 7.93 14.85
CA GLY A 58 -30.18 8.64 15.30
C GLY A 58 -31.41 7.71 15.30
N ASP A 59 -32.52 8.20 14.76
CA ASP A 59 -33.78 7.46 14.61
C ASP A 59 -33.86 6.65 13.30
N THR A 60 -32.77 6.58 12.52
CA THR A 60 -32.75 5.89 11.22
C THR A 60 -32.89 4.37 11.43
N PRO A 61 -33.80 3.71 10.70
CA PRO A 61 -33.96 2.26 10.80
C PRO A 61 -32.69 1.52 10.42
N ALA A 62 -32.40 0.43 11.13
CA ALA A 62 -31.28 -0.45 10.87
C ALA A 62 -31.48 -1.28 9.59
N LEU A 63 -30.37 -1.64 8.92
CA LEU A 63 -30.33 -2.54 7.76
C LEU A 63 -31.17 -2.09 6.58
N LEU A 64 -31.33 -0.78 6.36
CA LEU A 64 -31.95 -0.26 5.15
C LEU A 64 -31.08 -0.60 3.92
N ALA A 65 -31.77 -0.98 2.84
CA ALA A 65 -31.09 -1.20 1.56
C ALA A 65 -30.55 0.10 0.97
N PRO A 66 -29.56 0.05 0.07
CA PRO A 66 -29.06 1.19 -0.66
C PRO A 66 -30.18 2.01 -1.31
N SER A 67 -30.14 3.33 -1.14
CA SER A 67 -31.11 4.30 -1.64
C SER A 67 -30.42 5.59 -2.08
N LEU A 68 -31.19 6.57 -2.59
CA LEU A 68 -30.65 7.90 -2.92
C LEU A 68 -30.20 8.69 -1.68
N GLU A 69 -30.80 8.43 -0.53
CA GLU A 69 -30.45 9.04 0.75
C GLU A 69 -29.27 8.31 1.41
N HIS A 70 -29.30 6.98 1.40
CA HIS A 70 -28.27 6.11 1.97
C HIS A 70 -27.62 5.27 0.87
N TRP A 71 -26.58 5.80 0.23
CA TRP A 71 -25.97 5.18 -0.95
C TRP A 71 -25.48 3.73 -0.73
N PHE A 72 -24.99 3.43 0.45
CA PHE A 72 -24.57 2.07 0.85
C PHE A 72 -25.52 1.45 1.87
N GLY A 73 -26.74 2.03 2.04
CA GLY A 73 -27.68 1.60 3.07
C GLY A 73 -27.23 1.96 4.49
N THR A 74 -27.94 1.40 5.50
CA THR A 74 -27.61 1.59 6.91
C THR A 74 -27.14 0.31 7.58
N ASP A 75 -26.30 0.43 8.59
CA ASP A 75 -25.78 -0.70 9.37
C ASP A 75 -26.78 -1.22 10.42
N GLN A 76 -26.33 -2.17 11.25
CA GLN A 76 -27.15 -2.76 12.31
C GLN A 76 -27.59 -1.79 13.41
N THR A 77 -27.06 -0.58 13.45
CA THR A 77 -27.39 0.48 14.41
C THR A 77 -28.00 1.72 13.75
N GLY A 78 -28.35 1.62 12.45
CA GLY A 78 -28.96 2.72 11.70
C GLY A 78 -27.97 3.75 11.15
N ARG A 79 -26.63 3.56 11.36
CA ARG A 79 -25.61 4.48 10.84
C ARG A 79 -25.47 4.33 9.33
N ASP A 80 -25.28 5.45 8.61
CA ASP A 80 -25.07 5.45 7.17
C ASP A 80 -23.74 4.77 6.80
N ALA A 81 -23.83 3.70 6.01
CA ALA A 81 -22.66 2.89 5.68
C ALA A 81 -21.69 3.62 4.72
N PHE A 82 -22.18 4.48 3.80
CA PHE A 82 -21.31 5.28 2.93
C PHE A 82 -20.53 6.31 3.75
N THR A 83 -21.18 7.01 4.67
CA THR A 83 -20.54 7.94 5.61
C THR A 83 -19.41 7.27 6.37
N ARG A 84 -19.65 6.09 6.89
CA ARG A 84 -18.63 5.32 7.62
C ARG A 84 -17.45 4.95 6.73
N VAL A 85 -17.67 4.60 5.46
CA VAL A 85 -16.59 4.33 4.49
C VAL A 85 -15.78 5.59 4.20
N VAL A 86 -16.43 6.73 4.02
CA VAL A 86 -15.78 8.03 3.78
C VAL A 86 -14.92 8.44 4.98
N TYR A 87 -15.46 8.43 6.19
CA TYR A 87 -14.72 8.77 7.41
C TYR A 87 -13.63 7.73 7.75
N GLY A 88 -13.89 6.45 7.46
CA GLY A 88 -12.92 5.37 7.63
C GLY A 88 -11.68 5.50 6.75
N ALA A 89 -11.74 6.28 5.66
CA ALA A 89 -10.61 6.53 4.78
C ALA A 89 -9.42 7.16 5.52
N SER A 90 -9.67 8.10 6.43
CA SER A 90 -8.62 8.77 7.19
C SER A 90 -7.84 7.79 8.07
N GLN A 91 -8.53 6.93 8.81
CA GLN A 91 -7.89 5.93 9.67
C GLN A 91 -7.13 4.88 8.86
N SER A 92 -7.76 4.34 7.80
CA SER A 92 -7.18 3.27 7.01
C SER A 92 -5.97 3.73 6.18
N LEU A 93 -6.03 4.95 5.58
CA LEU A 93 -4.91 5.50 4.82
C LEU A 93 -3.76 5.93 5.73
N LEU A 94 -4.05 6.59 6.88
CA LEU A 94 -3.02 6.96 7.84
C LEU A 94 -2.29 5.72 8.37
N ALA A 95 -3.02 4.68 8.72
CA ALA A 95 -2.44 3.42 9.17
C ALA A 95 -1.52 2.79 8.11
N ALA A 96 -1.95 2.79 6.84
CA ALA A 96 -1.13 2.29 5.74
C ALA A 96 0.15 3.13 5.56
N LEU A 97 0.07 4.46 5.67
CA LEU A 97 1.24 5.34 5.60
C LEU A 97 2.21 5.10 6.76
N VAL A 98 1.71 4.91 7.99
CA VAL A 98 2.54 4.56 9.16
C VAL A 98 3.22 3.21 8.92
N ALA A 99 2.49 2.19 8.47
CA ALA A 99 3.07 0.87 8.19
C ALA A 99 4.18 0.94 7.14
N VAL A 100 3.92 1.61 6.02
CA VAL A 100 4.93 1.79 4.96
C VAL A 100 6.10 2.64 5.46
N GLY A 101 5.85 3.67 6.25
CA GLY A 101 6.88 4.53 6.85
C GLY A 101 7.85 3.73 7.74
N VAL A 102 7.31 2.88 8.62
CA VAL A 102 8.12 1.99 9.48
C VAL A 102 8.98 1.05 8.63
N GLY A 103 8.36 0.35 7.67
CA GLY A 103 9.06 -0.57 6.78
C GLY A 103 10.14 0.13 5.95
N LEU A 104 9.79 1.27 5.35
CA LEU A 104 10.67 2.08 4.50
C LEU A 104 11.89 2.58 5.27
N LEU A 105 11.69 3.25 6.40
CA LEU A 105 12.79 3.87 7.15
C LEU A 105 13.73 2.82 7.74
N ILE A 106 13.19 1.86 8.49
CA ILE A 106 13.98 0.86 9.17
C ILE A 106 14.58 -0.14 8.16
N GLY A 107 13.77 -0.63 7.23
CA GLY A 107 14.24 -1.60 6.23
C GLY A 107 15.29 -1.03 5.30
N THR A 108 15.11 0.22 4.82
CA THR A 108 16.10 0.88 3.97
C THR A 108 17.41 1.09 4.73
N ALA A 109 17.37 1.54 5.98
CA ALA A 109 18.57 1.72 6.80
C ALA A 109 19.33 0.39 6.96
N ILE A 110 18.63 -0.68 7.33
CA ILE A 110 19.23 -2.02 7.46
C ILE A 110 19.85 -2.47 6.13
N GLY A 111 19.09 -2.36 5.03
CA GLY A 111 19.56 -2.80 3.71
C GLY A 111 20.77 -2.02 3.20
N LEU A 112 20.79 -0.69 3.37
CA LEU A 112 21.92 0.14 3.00
C LEU A 112 23.18 -0.20 3.80
N ILE A 113 23.05 -0.39 5.12
CA ILE A 113 24.18 -0.79 5.99
C ILE A 113 24.70 -2.16 5.58
N ALA A 114 23.82 -3.14 5.39
CA ALA A 114 24.20 -4.50 4.99
C ALA A 114 24.91 -4.50 3.63
N GLY A 115 24.33 -3.84 2.61
CA GLY A 115 24.89 -3.81 1.25
C GLY A 115 26.23 -3.07 1.12
N THR A 116 26.49 -2.09 1.99
CA THR A 116 27.73 -1.31 1.96
C THR A 116 28.83 -1.87 2.86
N ARG A 117 28.48 -2.45 4.03
CA ARG A 117 29.49 -3.00 4.98
C ARG A 117 30.01 -4.36 4.57
N ARG A 118 29.21 -5.16 3.85
CA ARG A 118 29.55 -6.54 3.43
C ARG A 118 30.11 -7.43 4.57
N GLY A 119 30.37 -8.70 4.30
CA GLY A 119 30.93 -9.64 5.26
C GLY A 119 30.01 -9.91 6.45
N LEU A 120 30.53 -10.05 7.67
CA LEU A 120 29.77 -10.46 8.85
C LEU A 120 28.55 -9.56 9.16
N VAL A 121 28.67 -8.25 8.93
CA VAL A 121 27.51 -7.32 9.15
C VAL A 121 26.37 -7.63 8.19
N ASP A 122 26.68 -7.83 6.94
CA ASP A 122 25.70 -8.24 5.92
C ASP A 122 25.07 -9.59 6.29
N ASP A 123 25.89 -10.58 6.62
CA ASP A 123 25.41 -11.93 6.95
C ASP A 123 24.48 -11.93 8.16
N VAL A 124 24.82 -11.24 9.23
CA VAL A 124 23.99 -11.17 10.45
C VAL A 124 22.68 -10.45 10.18
N LEU A 125 22.72 -9.27 9.53
CA LEU A 125 21.52 -8.50 9.22
C LEU A 125 20.60 -9.26 8.27
N MET A 126 21.14 -9.86 7.21
CA MET A 126 20.30 -10.58 6.26
C MET A 126 19.74 -11.88 6.83
N ARG A 127 20.47 -12.57 7.69
CA ARG A 127 19.89 -13.73 8.41
C ARG A 127 18.74 -13.34 9.32
N SER A 128 18.83 -12.20 10.00
CA SER A 128 17.70 -11.68 10.79
C SER A 128 16.49 -11.35 9.90
N ILE A 129 16.72 -10.77 8.73
CA ILE A 129 15.68 -10.50 7.73
C ILE A 129 15.08 -11.80 7.18
N ASP A 130 15.89 -12.84 6.96
CA ASP A 130 15.42 -14.14 6.49
C ASP A 130 14.53 -14.84 7.52
N VAL A 131 14.84 -14.69 8.82
CA VAL A 131 13.96 -15.17 9.91
C VAL A 131 12.61 -14.44 9.86
N LEU A 132 12.58 -13.12 9.69
CA LEU A 132 11.32 -12.38 9.55
C LEU A 132 10.49 -12.87 8.35
N LEU A 133 11.14 -13.18 7.24
CA LEU A 133 10.46 -13.64 6.02
C LEU A 133 10.07 -15.12 6.06
N SER A 134 10.60 -15.92 6.97
CA SER A 134 10.20 -17.32 7.16
C SER A 134 8.81 -17.44 7.82
N ILE A 135 8.35 -16.37 8.49
CA ILE A 135 7.05 -16.33 9.16
C ILE A 135 6.04 -15.69 8.19
N PRO A 136 4.86 -16.30 7.97
CA PRO A 136 3.80 -15.67 7.20
C PRO A 136 3.45 -14.28 7.77
N ALA A 137 3.43 -13.25 6.92
CA ALA A 137 3.28 -11.85 7.35
C ALA A 137 2.06 -11.61 8.25
N ILE A 138 0.92 -12.26 7.94
CA ILE A 138 -0.29 -12.14 8.74
C ILE A 138 -0.11 -12.72 10.16
N LEU A 139 0.60 -13.84 10.31
CA LEU A 139 0.85 -14.46 11.61
C LEU A 139 1.83 -13.61 12.43
N LEU A 140 2.85 -13.07 11.79
CA LEU A 140 3.80 -12.18 12.45
C LEU A 140 3.11 -10.90 12.93
N SER A 141 2.30 -10.26 12.07
CA SER A 141 1.58 -9.05 12.46
C SER A 141 0.56 -9.31 13.57
N LEU A 142 -0.17 -10.44 13.53
CA LEU A 142 -1.06 -10.85 14.62
C LEU A 142 -0.30 -11.00 15.95
N SER A 143 0.83 -11.70 15.94
CA SER A 143 1.65 -11.89 17.15
C SER A 143 2.11 -10.56 17.72
N ILE A 144 2.51 -9.61 16.89
CA ILE A 144 2.95 -8.28 17.32
C ILE A 144 1.77 -7.47 17.89
N VAL A 145 0.61 -7.49 17.24
CA VAL A 145 -0.59 -6.76 17.72
C VAL A 145 -1.06 -7.30 19.08
N VAL A 146 -0.99 -8.61 19.29
CA VAL A 146 -1.35 -9.20 20.61
C VAL A 146 -0.45 -8.68 21.72
N VAL A 147 0.84 -8.44 21.43
CA VAL A 147 1.79 -7.88 22.42
C VAL A 147 1.63 -6.37 22.59
N LEU A 148 1.41 -5.62 21.50
CA LEU A 148 1.26 -4.15 21.55
C LEU A 148 -0.11 -3.69 22.04
N GLY A 149 -1.12 -4.56 21.98
CA GLY A 149 -2.54 -4.23 22.22
C GLY A 149 -3.28 -3.90 20.93
N PHE A 150 -4.62 -3.87 21.03
CA PHE A 150 -5.49 -3.58 19.89
C PHE A 150 -5.44 -2.10 19.48
N GLY A 151 -5.79 -1.84 18.24
CA GLY A 151 -5.88 -0.48 17.69
C GLY A 151 -5.18 -0.33 16.34
N THR A 152 -5.70 0.59 15.53
CA THR A 152 -5.23 0.80 14.16
C THR A 152 -3.74 1.14 14.07
N ILE A 153 -3.22 1.95 14.99
CA ILE A 153 -1.80 2.32 15.01
C ILE A 153 -0.92 1.13 15.37
N ASN A 154 -1.31 0.32 16.34
CA ASN A 154 -0.57 -0.90 16.70
C ASN A 154 -0.59 -1.92 15.56
N ALA A 155 -1.73 -2.08 14.88
CA ALA A 155 -1.84 -2.88 13.67
C ALA A 155 -0.93 -2.33 12.54
N ALA A 156 -0.87 -1.00 12.37
CA ALA A 156 0.00 -0.36 11.40
C ALA A 156 1.49 -0.60 11.69
N ILE A 157 1.91 -0.48 12.95
CA ILE A 157 3.28 -0.80 13.38
C ILE A 157 3.60 -2.28 13.11
N ALA A 158 2.68 -3.19 13.48
CA ALA A 158 2.85 -4.62 13.26
C ALA A 158 3.02 -4.97 11.78
N VAL A 159 2.18 -4.40 10.92
CA VAL A 159 2.30 -4.56 9.45
C VAL A 159 3.59 -3.90 8.94
N GLY A 160 3.98 -2.76 9.49
CA GLY A 160 5.23 -2.08 9.15
C GLY A 160 6.47 -2.94 9.46
N VAL A 161 6.48 -3.64 10.58
CA VAL A 161 7.56 -4.58 10.93
C VAL A 161 7.68 -5.70 9.89
N THR A 162 6.56 -6.25 9.41
CA THR A 162 6.61 -7.27 8.35
C THR A 162 7.13 -6.70 7.02
N ALA A 163 6.91 -5.42 6.75
CA ALA A 163 7.39 -4.75 5.54
C ALA A 163 8.91 -4.46 5.57
N ILE A 164 9.53 -4.34 6.77
CA ILE A 164 10.98 -4.07 6.93
C ILE A 164 11.81 -5.00 6.03
N ALA A 165 11.47 -6.28 6.02
CA ALA A 165 12.24 -7.29 5.31
C ALA A 165 12.28 -7.07 3.78
N GLN A 166 11.17 -6.63 3.20
CA GLN A 166 11.10 -6.36 1.76
C GLN A 166 11.92 -5.13 1.38
N PHE A 167 11.80 -4.04 2.17
CA PHE A 167 12.61 -2.83 1.98
C PHE A 167 14.09 -3.09 2.19
N ALA A 168 14.46 -3.87 3.22
CA ALA A 168 15.85 -4.21 3.51
C ALA A 168 16.51 -4.98 2.36
N ARG A 169 15.82 -5.99 1.80
CA ARG A 169 16.34 -6.74 0.66
C ARG A 169 16.52 -5.88 -0.58
N LEU A 170 15.56 -5.02 -0.90
CA LEU A 170 15.66 -4.13 -2.05
C LEU A 170 16.78 -3.12 -1.86
N ALA A 171 16.82 -2.43 -0.72
CA ALA A 171 17.84 -1.42 -0.43
C ALA A 171 19.25 -2.03 -0.42
N ARG A 172 19.41 -3.25 0.12
CA ARG A 172 20.68 -3.98 0.05
C ARG A 172 21.11 -4.26 -1.39
N SER A 173 20.20 -4.76 -2.22
CA SER A 173 20.48 -5.03 -3.64
C SER A 173 20.96 -3.78 -4.37
N GLN A 174 20.28 -2.65 -4.14
CA GLN A 174 20.66 -1.36 -4.71
C GLN A 174 22.01 -0.87 -4.19
N ALA A 175 22.24 -0.97 -2.88
CA ALA A 175 23.51 -0.57 -2.26
C ALA A 175 24.71 -1.38 -2.78
N VAL A 176 24.54 -2.70 -2.98
CA VAL A 176 25.57 -3.56 -3.57
C VAL A 176 25.85 -3.17 -5.01
N GLN A 177 24.81 -2.97 -5.82
CA GLN A 177 24.94 -2.58 -7.24
C GLN A 177 25.65 -1.22 -7.39
N ILE A 178 25.21 -0.21 -6.64
CA ILE A 178 25.78 1.14 -6.70
C ILE A 178 27.19 1.15 -6.11
N GLY A 179 27.42 0.40 -5.02
CA GLY A 179 28.71 0.32 -4.35
C GLY A 179 29.84 -0.27 -5.18
N THR A 180 29.54 -0.91 -6.34
CA THR A 180 30.53 -1.40 -7.30
C THR A 180 30.82 -0.42 -8.44
N SER A 181 30.22 0.76 -8.45
CA SER A 181 30.43 1.76 -9.49
C SER A 181 31.74 2.53 -9.32
N ASP A 182 32.34 2.96 -10.44
CA ASP A 182 33.62 3.67 -10.47
C ASP A 182 33.60 4.98 -9.67
N TYR A 183 32.48 5.71 -9.70
CA TYR A 183 32.36 6.97 -8.97
C TYR A 183 32.34 6.78 -7.45
N VAL A 184 31.81 5.66 -6.95
CA VAL A 184 31.88 5.30 -5.50
C VAL A 184 33.31 4.89 -5.15
N ALA A 185 33.98 4.13 -5.99
CA ALA A 185 35.40 3.79 -5.81
C ALA A 185 36.26 5.05 -5.77
N ALA A 186 36.06 6.00 -6.69
CA ALA A 186 36.74 7.28 -6.73
C ALA A 186 36.48 8.13 -5.45
N ALA A 187 35.25 8.13 -4.94
CA ALA A 187 34.91 8.84 -3.70
C ALA A 187 35.68 8.27 -2.49
N TYR A 188 35.83 6.97 -2.38
CA TYR A 188 36.68 6.35 -1.36
C TYR A 188 38.17 6.65 -1.59
N GLY A 189 38.64 6.57 -2.84
CA GLY A 189 40.01 6.90 -3.22
C GLY A 189 40.42 8.35 -2.92
N SER A 190 39.45 9.29 -2.93
CA SER A 190 39.62 10.68 -2.55
C SER A 190 39.55 10.94 -1.03
N GLY A 191 39.55 9.87 -0.20
CA GLY A 191 39.52 9.98 1.26
C GLY A 191 38.12 10.08 1.85
N GLY A 192 37.07 9.76 1.12
CA GLY A 192 35.68 9.74 1.61
C GLY A 192 35.48 8.72 2.73
N THR A 193 34.87 9.16 3.85
CA THR A 193 34.49 8.24 4.94
C THR A 193 33.28 7.42 4.55
N PHE A 194 33.10 6.26 5.20
CA PHE A 194 31.92 5.39 5.00
C PHE A 194 30.60 6.15 5.02
N PHE A 195 30.37 6.95 6.07
CA PHE A 195 29.11 7.68 6.22
C PHE A 195 28.92 8.76 5.14
N SER A 196 29.99 9.47 4.79
CA SER A 196 29.96 10.47 3.72
C SER A 196 29.61 9.85 2.36
N VAL A 197 30.24 8.72 2.01
CA VAL A 197 29.96 8.01 0.75
C VAL A 197 28.55 7.42 0.76
N LEU A 198 28.12 6.82 1.87
CA LEU A 198 26.76 6.29 2.01
C LEU A 198 25.69 7.35 1.75
N VAL A 199 25.79 8.52 2.43
CA VAL A 199 24.76 9.55 2.40
C VAL A 199 24.81 10.38 1.10
N ARG A 200 26.01 10.64 0.56
CA ARG A 200 26.17 11.53 -0.60
C ARG A 200 26.12 10.80 -1.94
N HIS A 201 26.47 9.51 -1.97
CA HIS A 201 26.62 8.78 -3.23
C HIS A 201 25.72 7.56 -3.35
N ILE A 202 25.56 6.75 -2.28
CA ILE A 202 24.79 5.50 -2.36
C ILE A 202 23.32 5.74 -2.12
N LEU A 203 22.93 6.40 -1.02
CA LEU A 203 21.54 6.63 -0.66
C LEU A 203 20.76 7.39 -1.76
N PRO A 204 21.24 8.52 -2.32
CA PRO A 204 20.46 9.25 -3.32
C PRO A 204 20.22 8.44 -4.60
N ASN A 205 21.17 7.59 -4.98
CA ASN A 205 21.06 6.74 -6.16
C ASN A 205 20.25 5.46 -5.92
N SER A 206 20.07 5.05 -4.64
CA SER A 206 19.27 3.89 -4.24
C SER A 206 17.79 4.24 -4.01
N ILE A 207 17.45 5.52 -3.84
CA ILE A 207 16.14 5.93 -3.31
C ILE A 207 14.99 5.69 -4.29
N SER A 208 15.22 5.83 -5.60
CA SER A 208 14.15 5.75 -6.62
C SER A 208 13.46 4.39 -6.66
N PRO A 209 14.16 3.23 -6.74
CA PRO A 209 13.52 1.92 -6.65
C PRO A 209 12.83 1.67 -5.30
N VAL A 210 13.40 2.20 -4.21
CA VAL A 210 12.84 2.05 -2.86
C VAL A 210 11.52 2.82 -2.73
N LEU A 211 11.44 4.05 -3.25
CA LEU A 211 10.18 4.82 -3.27
C LEU A 211 9.12 4.17 -4.16
N SER A 212 9.53 3.59 -5.30
CA SER A 212 8.61 2.83 -6.14
C SER A 212 8.02 1.61 -5.42
N LEU A 213 8.83 0.92 -4.61
CA LEU A 213 8.33 -0.15 -3.73
C LEU A 213 7.39 0.41 -2.66
N ALA A 214 7.68 1.57 -2.08
CA ALA A 214 6.83 2.16 -1.05
C ALA A 214 5.40 2.40 -1.54
N VAL A 215 5.23 2.90 -2.78
CA VAL A 215 3.90 3.08 -3.38
C VAL A 215 3.17 1.74 -3.52
N LEU A 216 3.84 0.68 -3.98
CA LEU A 216 3.26 -0.66 -4.07
C LEU A 216 2.85 -1.21 -2.70
N GLN A 217 3.67 -0.94 -1.68
CA GLN A 217 3.44 -1.41 -0.31
C GLN A 217 2.25 -0.72 0.37
N ILE A 218 1.82 0.50 -0.05
CA ILE A 218 0.61 1.14 0.48
C ILE A 218 -0.62 0.24 0.25
N GLY A 219 -0.82 -0.27 -0.96
CA GLY A 219 -1.94 -1.17 -1.26
C GLY A 219 -1.90 -2.47 -0.43
N SER A 220 -0.71 -3.07 -0.31
CA SER A 220 -0.51 -4.26 0.52
C SER A 220 -0.76 -4.00 2.00
N ALA A 221 -0.34 -2.83 2.51
CA ALA A 221 -0.56 -2.43 3.90
C ALA A 221 -2.05 -2.20 4.18
N ILE A 222 -2.79 -1.53 3.27
CA ILE A 222 -4.26 -1.37 3.40
C ILE A 222 -4.93 -2.73 3.55
N LEU A 223 -4.62 -3.71 2.68
CA LEU A 223 -5.20 -5.06 2.76
C LEU A 223 -4.85 -5.76 4.08
N GLN A 224 -3.61 -5.73 4.51
CA GLN A 224 -3.17 -6.39 5.74
C GLN A 224 -3.84 -5.74 6.98
N ILE A 225 -3.88 -4.41 7.07
CA ILE A 225 -4.52 -3.68 8.16
C ILE A 225 -6.03 -3.95 8.17
N SER A 226 -6.70 -3.88 7.01
CA SER A 226 -8.11 -4.22 6.90
C SER A 226 -8.39 -5.68 7.29
N THR A 227 -7.48 -6.60 7.00
CA THR A 227 -7.59 -8.00 7.45
C THR A 227 -7.47 -8.10 8.97
N LEU A 228 -6.53 -7.38 9.60
CA LEU A 228 -6.41 -7.32 11.06
C LEU A 228 -7.66 -6.68 11.69
N GLY A 229 -8.18 -5.60 11.12
CA GLY A 229 -9.43 -4.95 11.54
C GLY A 229 -10.63 -5.90 11.43
N PHE A 230 -10.74 -6.64 10.30
CA PHE A 230 -11.76 -7.67 10.10
C PHE A 230 -11.69 -8.79 11.14
N LEU A 231 -10.51 -9.15 11.60
CA LEU A 231 -10.28 -10.15 12.64
C LEU A 231 -10.49 -9.58 14.06
N GLY A 232 -10.79 -8.29 14.21
CA GLY A 232 -11.05 -7.63 15.48
C GLY A 232 -9.83 -7.05 16.19
N TYR A 233 -8.68 -6.97 15.48
CA TYR A 233 -7.45 -6.40 16.02
C TYR A 233 -7.22 -4.92 15.65
N GLY A 234 -8.19 -4.30 14.95
CA GLY A 234 -8.20 -2.88 14.60
C GLY A 234 -8.70 -1.97 15.69
N THR A 235 -9.20 -0.79 15.32
CA THR A 235 -9.84 0.17 16.24
C THR A 235 -11.15 -0.40 16.77
N PRO A 236 -11.43 -0.26 18.08
CA PRO A 236 -12.71 -0.66 18.62
C PRO A 236 -13.85 0.26 18.11
N PRO A 237 -15.09 -0.29 17.98
CA PRO A 237 -16.26 0.53 17.67
C PRO A 237 -16.42 1.69 18.69
N PRO A 238 -17.02 2.83 18.29
CA PRO A 238 -17.73 3.08 17.04
C PRO A 238 -16.86 3.66 15.90
N THR A 239 -15.60 3.98 16.13
CA THR A 239 -14.73 4.66 15.16
C THR A 239 -14.66 3.89 13.84
N PRO A 240 -15.01 4.51 12.69
CA PRO A 240 -15.01 3.82 11.42
C PRO A 240 -13.58 3.52 10.93
N GLU A 241 -13.37 2.29 10.49
CA GLU A 241 -12.17 1.79 9.81
C GLU A 241 -12.62 0.72 8.81
N TRP A 242 -12.03 0.66 7.63
CA TRP A 242 -12.55 -0.17 6.54
C TRP A 242 -12.65 -1.67 6.90
N GLY A 243 -11.65 -2.21 7.59
CA GLY A 243 -11.67 -3.61 8.03
C GLY A 243 -12.76 -3.87 9.07
N LEU A 244 -12.95 -2.96 10.00
CA LEU A 244 -14.01 -3.02 11.01
C LEU A 244 -15.41 -2.95 10.36
N ILE A 245 -15.62 -2.03 9.42
CA ILE A 245 -16.90 -1.87 8.71
C ILE A 245 -17.28 -3.18 8.00
N ILE A 246 -16.32 -3.80 7.29
CA ILE A 246 -16.53 -5.08 6.63
C ILE A 246 -16.82 -6.20 7.64
N ALA A 247 -16.13 -6.19 8.80
CA ALA A 247 -16.35 -7.17 9.87
C ALA A 247 -17.74 -7.06 10.52
N GLU A 248 -18.21 -5.83 10.76
CA GLU A 248 -19.55 -5.58 11.30
C GLU A 248 -20.65 -6.07 10.34
N GLY A 249 -20.45 -5.92 9.02
CA GLY A 249 -21.40 -6.38 8.01
C GLY A 249 -21.45 -7.91 7.80
N ARG A 250 -20.40 -8.66 8.18
CA ARG A 250 -20.28 -10.09 7.86
C ARG A 250 -21.42 -10.97 8.34
N ASN A 251 -21.99 -10.64 9.48
CA ASN A 251 -23.08 -11.42 10.07
C ASN A 251 -24.43 -11.20 9.36
N PHE A 252 -24.51 -10.18 8.52
CA PHE A 252 -25.72 -9.77 7.79
C PHE A 252 -25.63 -10.04 6.28
N VAL A 253 -24.62 -10.77 5.81
CA VAL A 253 -24.40 -11.00 4.36
C VAL A 253 -25.62 -11.62 3.66
N ALA A 254 -26.40 -12.45 4.36
CA ALA A 254 -27.60 -13.07 3.81
C ALA A 254 -28.77 -12.08 3.64
N THR A 255 -28.85 -11.03 4.43
CA THR A 255 -29.99 -10.08 4.47
C THR A 255 -29.60 -8.67 4.04
N ALA A 256 -28.35 -8.25 4.26
CA ALA A 256 -27.82 -6.93 3.99
C ALA A 256 -26.38 -7.03 3.41
N TRP A 257 -26.24 -7.75 2.28
CA TRP A 257 -24.94 -8.03 1.62
C TRP A 257 -24.16 -6.75 1.28
N TRP A 258 -24.83 -5.64 1.06
CA TRP A 258 -24.23 -4.36 0.71
C TRP A 258 -23.29 -3.83 1.78
N LEU A 259 -23.53 -4.15 3.06
CA LEU A 259 -22.67 -3.72 4.19
C LEU A 259 -21.27 -4.33 4.16
N THR A 260 -21.09 -5.44 3.48
CA THR A 260 -19.77 -6.09 3.31
C THR A 260 -19.22 -5.86 1.92
N VAL A 261 -20.06 -6.02 0.88
CA VAL A 261 -19.60 -5.99 -0.51
C VAL A 261 -19.23 -4.58 -0.95
N LEU A 262 -20.04 -3.55 -0.65
CA LEU A 262 -19.76 -2.20 -1.12
C LEU A 262 -18.48 -1.60 -0.47
N PRO A 263 -18.28 -1.67 0.85
CA PRO A 263 -16.99 -1.28 1.44
C PRO A 263 -15.82 -2.11 0.91
N GLY A 264 -16.01 -3.42 0.73
CA GLY A 264 -15.00 -4.29 0.14
C GLY A 264 -14.58 -3.89 -1.28
N LEU A 265 -15.54 -3.49 -2.12
CA LEU A 265 -15.27 -2.97 -3.47
C LEU A 265 -14.49 -1.65 -3.43
N VAL A 266 -14.77 -0.76 -2.47
CA VAL A 266 -14.01 0.48 -2.28
C VAL A 266 -12.55 0.16 -1.93
N VAL A 267 -12.31 -0.72 -0.96
CA VAL A 267 -10.95 -1.14 -0.57
C VAL A 267 -10.24 -1.77 -1.77
N MET A 268 -10.91 -2.67 -2.50
CA MET A 268 -10.36 -3.31 -3.69
C MET A 268 -9.97 -2.29 -4.77
N ALA A 269 -10.84 -1.30 -5.05
CA ALA A 269 -10.56 -0.27 -6.04
C ALA A 269 -9.32 0.57 -5.66
N ILE A 270 -9.18 0.95 -4.38
CA ILE A 270 -8.04 1.73 -3.88
C ILE A 270 -6.75 0.90 -3.95
N VAL A 271 -6.79 -0.36 -3.57
CA VAL A 271 -5.64 -1.26 -3.65
C VAL A 271 -5.19 -1.48 -5.10
N LEU A 272 -6.12 -1.73 -6.02
CA LEU A 272 -5.79 -1.86 -7.43
C LEU A 272 -5.22 -0.55 -8.00
N ALA A 273 -5.75 0.59 -7.59
CA ALA A 273 -5.26 1.90 -8.00
C ALA A 273 -3.82 2.16 -7.51
N THR A 274 -3.50 1.84 -6.25
CA THR A 274 -2.14 1.96 -5.72
C THR A 274 -1.16 1.05 -6.45
N HIS A 275 -1.54 -0.20 -6.73
CA HIS A 275 -0.71 -1.13 -7.49
C HIS A 275 -0.44 -0.65 -8.92
N GLN A 276 -1.47 -0.12 -9.61
CA GLN A 276 -1.32 0.40 -10.97
C GLN A 276 -0.38 1.60 -11.02
N ILE A 277 -0.51 2.54 -10.08
CA ILE A 277 0.37 3.72 -10.01
C ILE A 277 1.80 3.29 -9.65
N GLY A 278 1.99 2.42 -8.67
CA GLY A 278 3.30 1.92 -8.29
C GLY A 278 4.02 1.20 -9.44
N ASN A 279 3.30 0.38 -10.20
CA ASN A 279 3.86 -0.27 -11.40
C ASN A 279 4.23 0.73 -12.51
N THR A 280 3.46 1.79 -12.68
CA THR A 280 3.75 2.84 -13.66
C THR A 280 4.99 3.62 -13.27
N LEU A 281 5.12 4.01 -11.99
CA LEU A 281 6.32 4.68 -11.45
C LEU A 281 7.56 3.82 -11.64
N ARG A 282 7.50 2.53 -11.33
CA ARG A 282 8.63 1.62 -11.51
C ARG A 282 9.12 1.55 -12.95
N LYS A 283 8.21 1.58 -13.94
CA LYS A 283 8.57 1.57 -15.37
C LYS A 283 9.22 2.87 -15.85
N VAL A 284 8.97 3.98 -15.18
CA VAL A 284 9.57 5.29 -15.51
C VAL A 284 10.94 5.44 -14.87
N THR A 285 11.18 4.76 -13.75
CA THR A 285 12.42 4.86 -12.95
C THR A 285 13.44 3.74 -13.22
N SER A 286 13.07 2.71 -13.97
CA SER A 286 13.96 1.64 -14.46
C SER A 286 14.44 1.90 -15.87
#